data_6b780b90fa867eb6d09bb86c81bf6dd8
#
_entry.id   6b780b90fa867eb6d09bb86c81bf6dd8
#
_cell.length_a   1.000
_cell.length_b   1.000
_cell.length_c   1.000
_cell.angle_alpha   90.00
_cell.angle_beta   90.00
_cell.angle_gamma   90.00
#
_symmetry.space_group_name_H-M   'P 1'
#
loop_
_entity.id
_entity.type
_entity.pdbx_description
1 polymer ?
#
loop_
_entity_poly.entity_id
_entity_poly.type
_entity_poly.pdbx_seq_one_letter_code
_entity_poly.pdbx_strand_id
1 'polypeptide(L)'
;MSVCPAAEMPCFQGDFLHVNRRTFCRTTGAAALLSATSLSSFAAVPGLDVAAFERARVLREANGYLTAEPITITATHSPRSGGGLHDYFSEGDYWWPDPNHPDGPYIRQDGFTNPDNFTAHREAMVRFSLIVPALVAAWVITGQRRYAERAAAHLKAWFLDPATRMNPNLEYAQAIFGVSKGRGIGIIDTIHLVEPVRAAGLLLNSDVFSLEEILGLRKWFADYLVWMTTSQNGIDERDAKNNHGSCWVMQVAEFAHFTGNSELMEYCRNSFRTKLIPDQVAQNGSLPLEVARTKPYSYSLFDMDILATIAQILTTPKDNLFYFELPDGRGLRKVVAYMVPFIKDKNIWPYPYDVQYFSDLPVRQPSLLFAGLHYNDASYLALWKSLNPDPKVPEIIRNYPIRQPMLWM
;
A
#
# COMPACT_ATOMS: atom_id res chain seq x y z
N MET A 1 -42.68 -7.18 44.27
CA MET A 1 -43.63 -7.93 43.41
C MET A 1 -43.79 -7.13 42.13
N SER A 2 -43.51 -7.69 41.09
CA SER A 2 -43.73 -7.50 39.65
C SER A 2 -42.41 -7.42 38.87
N VAL A 3 -42.13 -8.56 38.24
CA VAL A 3 -40.99 -8.82 37.36
C VAL A 3 -41.42 -8.41 35.96
N CYS A 4 -40.66 -7.56 35.29
CA CYS A 4 -40.80 -7.28 33.86
C CYS A 4 -39.88 -8.19 33.06
N PRO A 5 -40.32 -8.83 31.98
CA PRO A 5 -39.48 -9.76 31.22
C PRO A 5 -38.54 -9.03 30.25
N ALA A 6 -37.32 -9.58 30.11
CA ALA A 6 -36.32 -9.16 29.16
C ALA A 6 -36.80 -9.43 27.71
N ALA A 7 -36.73 -8.42 26.88
CA ALA A 7 -36.91 -8.54 25.43
C ALA A 7 -35.65 -9.14 24.79
N GLU A 8 -35.79 -10.29 24.16
CA GLU A 8 -34.78 -10.93 23.32
C GLU A 8 -34.57 -10.10 22.05
N MET A 9 -33.34 -9.65 21.85
CA MET A 9 -32.92 -9.12 20.55
C MET A 9 -32.56 -10.28 19.61
N PRO A 10 -32.96 -10.25 18.35
CA PRO A 10 -32.59 -11.29 17.40
C PRO A 10 -31.12 -11.21 17.06
N CYS A 11 -30.44 -12.33 17.24
CA CYS A 11 -29.07 -12.57 16.81
C CYS A 11 -29.05 -12.61 15.28
N PHE A 12 -28.51 -11.58 14.63
CA PHE A 12 -28.19 -11.64 13.21
C PHE A 12 -26.94 -12.53 13.05
N GLN A 13 -27.18 -13.79 12.69
CA GLN A 13 -26.15 -14.65 12.12
C GLN A 13 -25.80 -14.10 10.73
N GLY A 14 -24.69 -13.36 10.64
CA GLY A 14 -24.05 -13.08 9.37
C GLY A 14 -23.42 -14.36 8.82
N ASP A 15 -23.88 -14.83 7.68
CA ASP A 15 -23.30 -15.96 6.96
C ASP A 15 -21.85 -15.65 6.61
N PHE A 16 -20.94 -16.30 7.33
CA PHE A 16 -19.53 -16.34 6.99
C PHE A 16 -19.35 -17.23 5.75
N LEU A 17 -19.01 -16.62 4.63
CA LEU A 17 -18.52 -17.35 3.47
C LEU A 17 -17.21 -18.05 3.85
N HIS A 18 -17.32 -19.31 4.29
CA HIS A 18 -16.18 -20.22 4.37
C HIS A 18 -15.67 -20.50 2.94
N VAL A 19 -14.59 -19.87 2.55
CA VAL A 19 -13.85 -20.28 1.36
C VAL A 19 -13.27 -21.67 1.62
N ASN A 20 -13.96 -22.68 1.11
CA ASN A 20 -13.60 -24.08 1.32
C ASN A 20 -12.36 -24.41 0.45
N ARG A 21 -11.28 -24.87 1.08
CA ARG A 21 -10.05 -25.36 0.42
C ARG A 21 -10.28 -26.32 -0.77
N ARG A 22 -11.44 -26.97 -0.84
CA ARG A 22 -11.78 -27.92 -1.90
C ARG A 22 -12.28 -27.27 -3.19
N THR A 23 -12.76 -26.05 -3.16
CA THR A 23 -13.24 -25.34 -4.38
C THR A 23 -12.08 -24.74 -5.17
N PHE A 24 -10.96 -24.42 -4.52
CA PHE A 24 -9.78 -23.83 -5.18
C PHE A 24 -9.01 -24.83 -6.09
N CYS A 25 -9.14 -26.13 -5.84
CA CYS A 25 -8.39 -27.16 -6.58
C CYS A 25 -9.09 -27.73 -7.81
N ARG A 26 -10.28 -27.28 -8.21
CA ARG A 26 -11.06 -27.90 -9.31
C ARG A 26 -11.23 -27.06 -10.57
N THR A 27 -10.65 -25.85 -10.66
CA THR A 27 -10.73 -25.01 -11.86
C THR A 27 -9.38 -24.82 -12.59
N THR A 28 -8.45 -25.75 -12.44
CA THR A 28 -7.25 -25.79 -13.27
C THR A 28 -7.50 -26.59 -14.55
N GLY A 29 -8.22 -26.00 -15.46
CA GLY A 29 -8.49 -26.63 -16.74
C GLY A 29 -9.38 -25.79 -17.65
N ALA A 30 -9.01 -24.53 -17.88
CA ALA A 30 -9.56 -23.76 -19.00
C ALA A 30 -8.53 -22.73 -19.44
N ALA A 31 -8.25 -22.70 -20.73
CA ALA A 31 -7.40 -21.72 -21.38
C ALA A 31 -7.76 -20.31 -20.91
N ALA A 32 -6.89 -19.68 -20.14
CA ALA A 32 -7.02 -18.27 -19.81
C ALA A 32 -6.82 -17.49 -21.11
N LEU A 33 -7.91 -17.05 -21.71
CA LEU A 33 -7.91 -15.97 -22.67
C LEU A 33 -7.10 -14.84 -22.07
N LEU A 34 -6.02 -14.44 -22.74
CA LEU A 34 -5.29 -13.21 -22.51
C LEU A 34 -6.27 -12.04 -22.71
N SER A 35 -7.07 -11.72 -21.71
CA SER A 35 -7.76 -10.45 -21.68
C SER A 35 -6.68 -9.38 -21.53
N ALA A 36 -6.35 -8.72 -22.64
CA ALA A 36 -5.63 -7.48 -22.61
C ALA A 36 -6.39 -6.57 -21.62
N THR A 37 -5.77 -6.30 -20.47
CA THR A 37 -6.26 -5.24 -19.58
C THR A 37 -6.16 -3.96 -20.39
N SER A 38 -7.28 -3.50 -20.91
CA SER A 38 -7.38 -2.19 -21.50
C SER A 38 -6.94 -1.20 -20.43
N LEU A 39 -5.82 -0.51 -20.67
CA LEU A 39 -5.48 0.71 -19.95
C LEU A 39 -6.75 1.56 -20.00
N SER A 40 -7.35 1.79 -18.84
CA SER A 40 -8.49 2.68 -18.71
C SER A 40 -7.99 4.05 -19.14
N SER A 41 -8.27 4.44 -20.40
CA SER A 41 -7.99 5.79 -20.85
C SER A 41 -8.91 6.73 -20.07
N PHE A 42 -8.37 7.32 -19.01
CA PHE A 42 -9.02 8.46 -18.37
C PHE A 42 -9.21 9.54 -19.43
N ALA A 43 -10.41 10.11 -19.49
CA ALA A 43 -10.63 11.28 -20.34
C ALA A 43 -9.56 12.32 -19.95
N ALA A 44 -8.71 12.69 -20.90
CA ALA A 44 -7.62 13.62 -20.67
C ALA A 44 -8.23 14.91 -20.10
N VAL A 45 -7.85 15.25 -18.87
CA VAL A 45 -8.18 16.57 -18.32
C VAL A 45 -7.48 17.57 -19.22
N PRO A 46 -8.20 18.52 -19.85
CA PRO A 46 -7.57 19.50 -20.73
C PRO A 46 -6.45 20.22 -19.96
N GLY A 47 -5.20 20.02 -20.37
CA GLY A 47 -4.03 20.76 -19.87
C GLY A 47 -3.03 19.99 -18.99
N LEU A 48 -3.23 18.70 -18.64
CA LEU A 48 -2.19 17.91 -17.93
C LEU A 48 -1.75 16.70 -18.75
N ASP A 49 -0.59 16.82 -19.39
CA ASP A 49 0.18 15.69 -19.89
C ASP A 49 1.16 15.25 -18.78
N VAL A 50 0.77 14.22 -18.01
CA VAL A 50 1.56 13.67 -16.92
C VAL A 50 2.87 13.10 -17.43
N ALA A 51 2.87 12.47 -18.61
CA ALA A 51 4.06 11.90 -19.21
C ALA A 51 5.10 12.98 -19.54
N ALA A 52 4.66 14.05 -20.20
CA ALA A 52 5.54 15.18 -20.51
C ALA A 52 6.06 15.87 -19.25
N PHE A 53 5.20 16.07 -18.25
CA PHE A 53 5.56 16.72 -16.98
C PHE A 53 6.58 15.91 -16.18
N GLU A 54 6.41 14.58 -16.07
CA GLU A 54 7.26 13.69 -15.28
C GLU A 54 8.50 13.20 -16.02
N ARG A 55 8.56 13.34 -17.34
CA ARG A 55 9.60 12.73 -18.19
C ARG A 55 11.03 12.94 -17.68
N ALA A 56 11.39 14.18 -17.38
CA ALA A 56 12.75 14.51 -16.97
C ALA A 56 13.10 13.86 -15.60
N ARG A 57 12.17 13.86 -14.65
CA ARG A 57 12.34 13.26 -13.33
C ARG A 57 12.51 11.75 -13.45
N VAL A 58 11.55 11.10 -14.12
CA VAL A 58 11.52 9.64 -14.29
C VAL A 58 12.79 9.14 -14.97
N LEU A 59 13.23 9.79 -16.06
CA LEU A 59 14.45 9.37 -16.77
C LEU A 59 15.71 9.58 -15.94
N ARG A 60 15.79 10.64 -15.15
CA ARG A 60 16.92 10.87 -14.23
C ARG A 60 17.01 9.75 -13.18
N GLU A 61 15.90 9.41 -12.54
CA GLU A 61 15.83 8.34 -11.54
C GLU A 61 16.16 6.98 -12.15
N ALA A 62 15.48 6.61 -13.24
CA ALA A 62 15.67 5.33 -13.89
C ALA A 62 17.09 5.12 -14.41
N ASN A 63 17.73 6.16 -14.96
CA ASN A 63 19.13 6.08 -15.37
C ASN A 63 20.07 5.82 -14.18
N GLY A 64 19.77 6.36 -13.01
CA GLY A 64 20.52 6.07 -11.78
C GLY A 64 20.39 4.61 -11.33
N TYR A 65 19.32 3.92 -11.73
CA TYR A 65 19.04 2.54 -11.34
C TYR A 65 19.44 1.48 -12.38
N LEU A 66 19.88 1.84 -13.57
CA LEU A 66 20.21 0.88 -14.63
C LEU A 66 21.30 -0.13 -14.25
N THR A 67 22.24 0.28 -13.40
CA THR A 67 23.33 -0.58 -12.91
C THR A 67 23.10 -1.11 -11.51
N ALA A 68 21.95 -0.80 -10.90
CA ALA A 68 21.64 -1.23 -9.55
C ALA A 68 21.34 -2.74 -9.51
N GLU A 69 22.14 -3.52 -8.80
CA GLU A 69 21.91 -4.95 -8.64
C GLU A 69 20.76 -5.23 -7.68
N PRO A 70 19.98 -6.32 -7.88
CA PRO A 70 18.96 -6.76 -6.93
C PRO A 70 19.56 -7.04 -5.56
N ILE A 71 18.93 -6.50 -4.53
CA ILE A 71 19.16 -6.83 -3.13
C ILE A 71 17.82 -7.29 -2.58
N THR A 72 17.76 -8.53 -2.06
CA THR A 72 16.54 -9.07 -1.46
C THR A 72 16.75 -9.27 0.04
N ILE A 73 15.74 -9.73 0.74
CA ILE A 73 15.82 -10.02 2.18
C ILE A 73 16.87 -11.09 2.52
N THR A 74 17.25 -11.94 1.56
CA THR A 74 18.25 -12.99 1.78
C THR A 74 19.69 -12.47 1.90
N ALA A 75 19.91 -11.18 1.59
CA ALA A 75 21.24 -10.55 1.70
C ALA A 75 21.70 -10.37 3.15
N THR A 76 20.77 -10.32 4.11
CA THR A 76 21.07 -10.10 5.53
C THR A 76 20.08 -10.89 6.38
N HIS A 77 20.54 -11.50 7.46
CA HIS A 77 19.69 -12.22 8.41
C HIS A 77 19.83 -11.61 9.80
N SER A 78 18.70 -11.42 10.50
CA SER A 78 18.71 -10.99 11.89
C SER A 78 18.77 -12.20 12.84
N PRO A 79 19.70 -12.23 13.82
CA PRO A 79 19.71 -13.29 14.83
C PRO A 79 18.47 -13.26 15.75
N ARG A 80 17.70 -12.15 15.72
CA ARG A 80 16.44 -12.00 16.47
C ARG A 80 15.23 -12.52 15.70
N SER A 81 15.39 -12.88 14.40
CA SER A 81 14.31 -13.42 13.60
C SER A 81 13.94 -14.83 14.04
N GLY A 82 12.63 -15.11 14.16
CA GLY A 82 12.11 -16.46 14.33
C GLY A 82 11.98 -17.26 13.03
N GLY A 83 12.18 -16.62 11.87
CA GLY A 83 12.06 -17.21 10.54
C GLY A 83 13.40 -17.63 9.93
N GLY A 84 13.31 -18.26 8.75
CA GLY A 84 14.48 -18.64 7.94
C GLY A 84 14.98 -17.52 7.02
N LEU A 85 15.94 -17.85 6.15
CA LEU A 85 16.61 -16.92 5.25
C LEU A 85 15.64 -16.20 4.28
N HIS A 86 14.58 -16.87 3.89
CA HIS A 86 13.57 -16.37 2.94
C HIS A 86 12.37 -15.72 3.62
N ASP A 87 12.34 -15.65 4.95
CA ASP A 87 11.24 -15.04 5.69
C ASP A 87 11.55 -13.57 5.98
N TYR A 88 10.59 -12.71 5.62
CA TYR A 88 10.69 -11.29 5.94
C TYR A 88 10.64 -11.09 7.45
N PHE A 89 11.55 -10.31 7.98
CA PHE A 89 11.61 -9.94 9.38
C PHE A 89 11.75 -8.42 9.54
N SER A 90 11.00 -7.86 10.45
CA SER A 90 11.20 -6.49 10.94
C SER A 90 10.82 -6.40 12.41
N GLU A 91 11.28 -5.36 13.08
CA GLU A 91 10.94 -5.06 14.46
C GLU A 91 9.99 -3.87 14.54
N GLY A 92 9.15 -3.88 15.58
CA GLY A 92 8.19 -2.80 15.81
C GLY A 92 8.90 -1.47 16.06
N ASP A 93 8.67 -0.47 15.20
CA ASP A 93 9.42 0.78 15.18
C ASP A 93 9.45 1.51 16.51
N TYR A 94 8.32 1.53 17.19
CA TYR A 94 8.10 2.30 18.43
C TYR A 94 8.32 1.50 19.70
N TRP A 95 9.03 0.36 19.61
CA TRP A 95 9.30 -0.49 20.74
C TRP A 95 10.77 -0.39 21.17
N TRP A 96 10.98 -0.11 22.46
CA TRP A 96 12.27 0.22 23.04
C TRP A 96 12.59 -0.69 24.23
N PRO A 97 13.87 -0.93 24.53
CA PRO A 97 14.24 -1.57 25.80
C PRO A 97 13.62 -0.81 26.99
N ASP A 98 13.09 -1.53 27.97
CA ASP A 98 12.62 -0.93 29.21
C ASP A 98 13.84 -0.51 30.06
N PRO A 99 14.02 0.79 30.39
CA PRO A 99 15.15 1.23 31.20
C PRO A 99 15.20 0.60 32.60
N ASN A 100 14.06 0.18 33.15
CA ASN A 100 13.94 -0.44 34.44
C ASN A 100 14.18 -1.97 34.40
N HIS A 101 14.01 -2.59 33.22
CA HIS A 101 14.18 -4.02 33.00
C HIS A 101 14.87 -4.25 31.64
N PRO A 102 16.17 -3.97 31.49
CA PRO A 102 16.87 -3.97 30.19
C PRO A 102 16.82 -5.32 29.45
N ASP A 103 16.77 -6.42 30.17
CA ASP A 103 16.65 -7.80 29.62
C ASP A 103 15.18 -8.25 29.48
N GLY A 104 14.23 -7.40 29.84
CA GLY A 104 12.80 -7.69 29.81
C GLY A 104 12.15 -7.36 28.46
N PRO A 105 10.83 -7.55 28.37
CA PRO A 105 10.07 -7.17 27.19
C PRO A 105 10.20 -5.68 26.87
N TYR A 106 10.25 -5.34 25.57
CA TYR A 106 10.28 -3.95 25.12
C TYR A 106 8.98 -3.21 25.46
N ILE A 107 9.07 -1.90 25.68
CA ILE A 107 7.97 -0.99 25.96
C ILE A 107 7.70 -0.05 24.76
N ARG A 108 6.44 0.41 24.61
CA ARG A 108 6.05 1.26 23.50
C ARG A 108 6.31 2.74 23.79
N GLN A 109 6.92 3.43 22.80
CA GLN A 109 7.06 4.89 22.74
C GLN A 109 6.49 5.38 21.40
N ASP A 110 5.18 5.66 21.35
CA ASP A 110 4.49 5.95 20.09
C ASP A 110 5.09 7.17 19.36
N GLY A 111 5.36 7.00 18.07
CA GLY A 111 5.93 8.05 17.21
C GLY A 111 7.46 8.15 17.24
N PHE A 112 8.16 7.47 18.16
CA PHE A 112 9.61 7.49 18.27
C PHE A 112 10.22 6.17 17.79
N THR A 113 10.84 6.21 16.62
CA THR A 113 11.49 5.03 16.02
C THR A 113 12.75 4.66 16.79
N ASN A 114 12.86 3.38 17.20
CA ASN A 114 14.05 2.85 17.84
C ASN A 114 15.15 2.63 16.78
N PRO A 115 16.30 3.32 16.86
CA PRO A 115 17.37 3.23 15.87
C PRO A 115 18.12 1.88 15.92
N ASP A 116 18.00 1.11 17.00
CA ASP A 116 18.69 -0.18 17.18
C ASP A 116 17.91 -1.36 16.59
N ASN A 117 16.73 -1.10 16.02
CA ASN A 117 15.94 -2.11 15.35
C ASN A 117 16.63 -2.62 14.07
N PHE A 118 16.38 -3.88 13.76
CA PHE A 118 16.81 -4.46 12.48
C PHE A 118 15.99 -3.84 11.32
N THR A 119 16.67 -3.17 10.40
CA THR A 119 16.04 -2.42 9.29
C THR A 119 16.35 -2.99 7.90
N ALA A 120 17.33 -3.89 7.76
CA ALA A 120 17.88 -4.30 6.47
C ALA A 120 16.82 -4.89 5.50
N HIS A 121 15.86 -5.68 5.98
CA HIS A 121 14.80 -6.23 5.13
C HIS A 121 13.86 -5.12 4.64
N ARG A 122 13.50 -4.17 5.52
CA ARG A 122 12.67 -3.01 5.16
C ARG A 122 13.40 -2.11 4.17
N GLU A 123 14.66 -1.84 4.39
CA GLU A 123 15.49 -1.04 3.49
C GLU A 123 15.60 -1.69 2.10
N ALA A 124 15.79 -3.01 2.04
CA ALA A 124 15.77 -3.76 0.78
C ALA A 124 14.41 -3.65 0.07
N MET A 125 13.29 -3.76 0.81
CA MET A 125 11.93 -3.61 0.29
C MET A 125 11.66 -2.19 -0.23
N VAL A 126 12.00 -1.17 0.55
CA VAL A 126 11.89 0.24 0.13
C VAL A 126 12.74 0.51 -1.11
N ARG A 127 14.00 0.04 -1.11
CA ARG A 127 14.89 0.16 -2.28
C ARG A 127 14.28 -0.49 -3.53
N PHE A 128 13.72 -1.69 -3.40
CA PHE A 128 13.02 -2.37 -4.48
C PHE A 128 11.83 -1.55 -5.01
N SER A 129 11.04 -0.95 -4.10
CA SER A 129 9.89 -0.12 -4.45
C SER A 129 10.26 1.22 -5.11
N LEU A 130 11.49 1.69 -4.96
CA LEU A 130 11.99 2.85 -5.67
C LEU A 130 12.48 2.49 -7.08
N ILE A 131 13.17 1.36 -7.21
CA ILE A 131 13.87 0.96 -8.44
C ILE A 131 12.89 0.47 -9.51
N VAL A 132 12.05 -0.52 -9.17
CA VAL A 132 11.21 -1.20 -10.18
C VAL A 132 10.20 -0.23 -10.80
N PRO A 133 9.43 0.55 -10.04
CA PRO A 133 8.49 1.50 -10.62
C PRO A 133 9.16 2.57 -11.49
N ALA A 134 10.30 3.13 -11.06
CA ALA A 134 11.03 4.14 -11.83
C ALA A 134 11.51 3.59 -13.18
N LEU A 135 12.07 2.37 -13.20
CA LEU A 135 12.50 1.71 -14.43
C LEU A 135 11.31 1.45 -15.37
N VAL A 136 10.19 0.94 -14.84
CA VAL A 136 9.02 0.66 -15.68
C VAL A 136 8.37 1.94 -16.18
N ALA A 137 8.29 3.00 -15.37
CA ALA A 137 7.83 4.31 -15.83
C ALA A 137 8.68 4.86 -16.98
N ALA A 138 10.02 4.70 -16.89
CA ALA A 138 10.94 5.09 -17.98
C ALA A 138 10.73 4.25 -19.25
N TRP A 139 10.47 2.94 -19.10
CA TRP A 139 10.11 2.09 -20.23
C TRP A 139 8.78 2.52 -20.87
N VAL A 140 7.75 2.78 -20.09
CA VAL A 140 6.45 3.29 -20.61
C VAL A 140 6.63 4.59 -21.40
N ILE A 141 7.46 5.52 -20.91
CA ILE A 141 7.70 6.81 -21.58
C ILE A 141 8.55 6.68 -22.84
N THR A 142 9.50 5.72 -22.91
CA THR A 142 10.54 5.70 -23.96
C THR A 142 10.47 4.50 -24.87
N GLY A 143 9.82 3.41 -24.47
CA GLY A 143 9.88 2.12 -25.17
C GLY A 143 11.25 1.42 -25.08
N GLN A 144 12.25 1.98 -24.36
CA GLN A 144 13.59 1.42 -24.33
C GLN A 144 13.65 0.15 -23.48
N ARG A 145 13.87 -0.98 -24.11
CA ARG A 145 13.91 -2.33 -23.56
C ARG A 145 14.81 -2.47 -22.31
N ARG A 146 15.95 -1.79 -22.28
CA ARG A 146 16.91 -1.86 -21.15
C ARG A 146 16.29 -1.57 -19.78
N TYR A 147 15.29 -0.67 -19.72
CA TYR A 147 14.60 -0.38 -18.46
C TYR A 147 13.70 -1.54 -18.03
N ALA A 148 12.95 -2.11 -18.97
CA ALA A 148 12.08 -3.27 -18.73
C ALA A 148 12.90 -4.50 -18.28
N GLU A 149 14.01 -4.78 -18.96
CA GLU A 149 14.93 -5.90 -18.62
C GLU A 149 15.50 -5.73 -17.20
N ARG A 150 15.90 -4.50 -16.84
CA ARG A 150 16.46 -4.26 -15.50
C ARG A 150 15.37 -4.40 -14.42
N ALA A 151 14.18 -3.87 -14.64
CA ALA A 151 13.03 -4.07 -13.75
C ALA A 151 12.68 -5.56 -13.59
N ALA A 152 12.66 -6.31 -14.69
CA ALA A 152 12.41 -7.75 -14.68
C ALA A 152 13.47 -8.51 -13.85
N ALA A 153 14.74 -8.13 -13.93
CA ALA A 153 15.79 -8.76 -13.11
C ALA A 153 15.51 -8.60 -11.60
N HIS A 154 15.08 -7.43 -11.16
CA HIS A 154 14.69 -7.21 -9.76
C HIS A 154 13.47 -8.04 -9.36
N LEU A 155 12.42 -8.08 -10.20
CA LEU A 155 11.21 -8.86 -9.95
C LEU A 155 11.51 -10.37 -9.86
N LYS A 156 12.36 -10.89 -10.75
CA LYS A 156 12.81 -12.28 -10.72
C LYS A 156 13.55 -12.63 -9.43
N ALA A 157 14.48 -11.78 -9.00
CA ALA A 157 15.24 -11.99 -7.76
C ALA A 157 14.33 -12.01 -6.52
N TRP A 158 13.32 -11.15 -6.47
CA TRP A 158 12.43 -11.04 -5.31
C TRP A 158 11.39 -12.14 -5.22
N PHE A 159 10.92 -12.69 -6.34
CA PHE A 159 9.73 -13.55 -6.34
C PHE A 159 9.93 -14.91 -7.01
N LEU A 160 10.94 -15.09 -7.88
CA LEU A 160 11.08 -16.30 -8.67
C LEU A 160 12.35 -17.11 -8.35
N ASP A 161 13.49 -16.44 -8.20
CA ASP A 161 14.77 -17.13 -7.99
C ASP A 161 14.79 -17.86 -6.64
N PRO A 162 14.92 -19.21 -6.64
CA PRO A 162 14.91 -20.00 -5.42
C PRO A 162 15.99 -19.60 -4.41
N ALA A 163 17.10 -19.01 -4.85
CA ALA A 163 18.20 -18.59 -3.97
C ALA A 163 17.91 -17.27 -3.23
N THR A 164 17.04 -16.41 -3.79
CA THR A 164 16.89 -15.03 -3.29
C THR A 164 15.43 -14.59 -3.07
N ARG A 165 14.46 -15.37 -3.52
CA ARG A 165 13.05 -15.00 -3.42
C ARG A 165 12.58 -14.94 -1.96
N MET A 166 11.71 -14.00 -1.67
CA MET A 166 10.99 -13.92 -0.41
C MET A 166 9.86 -14.96 -0.35
N ASN A 167 9.59 -15.52 0.83
CA ASN A 167 8.40 -16.32 1.07
C ASN A 167 7.15 -15.42 1.06
N PRO A 168 6.00 -15.90 0.54
CA PRO A 168 4.78 -15.10 0.42
C PRO A 168 4.01 -15.02 1.76
N ASN A 169 4.65 -14.49 2.78
CA ASN A 169 4.06 -14.22 4.10
C ASN A 169 4.85 -13.15 4.86
N LEU A 170 4.25 -12.58 5.91
CA LEU A 170 4.89 -11.68 6.86
C LEU A 170 4.75 -12.18 8.30
N GLU A 171 4.98 -13.46 8.51
CA GLU A 171 4.81 -14.11 9.82
C GLU A 171 5.67 -13.48 10.93
N TYR A 172 6.83 -12.92 10.55
CA TYR A 172 7.80 -12.36 11.50
C TYR A 172 7.95 -10.84 11.37
N ALA A 173 6.99 -10.16 10.74
CA ALA A 173 7.05 -8.71 10.59
C ALA A 173 6.63 -7.97 11.86
N GLN A 174 7.31 -6.86 12.14
CA GLN A 174 7.12 -6.01 13.32
C GLN A 174 7.09 -6.77 14.64
N ALA A 175 8.04 -7.71 14.80
CA ALA A 175 8.28 -8.43 16.04
C ALA A 175 8.58 -7.47 17.20
N ILE A 176 8.29 -7.91 18.42
CA ILE A 176 8.56 -7.16 19.63
C ILE A 176 9.32 -8.06 20.58
N PHE A 177 10.55 -7.67 20.94
CA PHE A 177 11.37 -8.45 21.85
C PHE A 177 10.62 -8.77 23.15
N GLY A 178 10.63 -10.05 23.53
CA GLY A 178 9.94 -10.55 24.73
C GLY A 178 8.41 -10.57 24.68
N VAL A 179 7.77 -10.11 23.58
CA VAL A 179 6.30 -10.01 23.45
C VAL A 179 5.76 -10.84 22.29
N SER A 180 6.29 -10.65 21.08
CA SER A 180 5.76 -11.29 19.88
C SER A 180 6.84 -11.52 18.82
N LYS A 181 6.79 -12.69 18.14
CA LYS A 181 7.68 -13.01 17.02
C LYS A 181 7.33 -12.30 15.72
N GLY A 182 6.13 -11.78 15.62
CA GLY A 182 5.53 -11.05 14.51
C GLY A 182 4.07 -10.78 14.83
N ARG A 183 3.42 -9.89 14.11
CA ARG A 183 2.03 -9.47 14.39
C ARG A 183 1.36 -8.88 13.15
N GLY A 184 0.03 -8.82 13.15
CA GLY A 184 -0.78 -8.38 12.00
C GLY A 184 -0.36 -7.02 11.45
N ILE A 185 -0.13 -6.04 12.32
CA ILE A 185 0.27 -4.68 11.88
C ILE A 185 1.60 -4.65 11.10
N GLY A 186 2.37 -5.74 11.10
CA GLY A 186 3.56 -5.88 10.28
C GLY A 186 3.28 -5.96 8.77
N ILE A 187 2.04 -6.28 8.38
CA ILE A 187 1.62 -6.32 6.97
C ILE A 187 1.75 -4.94 6.29
N ILE A 188 1.75 -3.86 7.06
CA ILE A 188 2.00 -2.52 6.53
C ILE A 188 3.38 -2.41 5.85
N ASP A 189 4.36 -3.21 6.23
CA ASP A 189 5.69 -3.16 5.62
C ASP A 189 5.67 -3.51 4.12
N THR A 190 4.67 -4.26 3.63
CA THR A 190 4.52 -4.60 2.21
C THR A 190 3.63 -3.66 1.39
N ILE A 191 3.23 -2.50 1.93
CA ILE A 191 2.65 -1.43 1.08
C ILE A 191 3.62 -1.04 -0.05
N HIS A 192 4.91 -1.24 0.18
CA HIS A 192 5.99 -1.04 -0.80
C HIS A 192 5.97 -2.03 -1.97
N LEU A 193 5.13 -3.05 -1.95
CA LEU A 193 4.91 -3.94 -3.09
C LEU A 193 3.79 -3.45 -4.03
N VAL A 194 2.95 -2.50 -3.61
CA VAL A 194 1.79 -2.04 -4.39
C VAL A 194 2.21 -1.45 -5.73
N GLU A 195 3.11 -0.47 -5.72
CA GLU A 195 3.56 0.15 -6.98
C GLU A 195 4.46 -0.77 -7.83
N PRO A 196 5.39 -1.58 -7.26
CA PRO A 196 6.08 -2.63 -8.00
C PRO A 196 5.17 -3.65 -8.68
N VAL A 197 4.07 -4.04 -8.05
CA VAL A 197 3.10 -4.97 -8.65
C VAL A 197 2.33 -4.31 -9.78
N ARG A 198 1.94 -3.05 -9.63
CA ARG A 198 1.39 -2.23 -10.72
C ARG A 198 2.37 -2.19 -11.90
N ALA A 199 3.63 -1.93 -11.64
CA ALA A 199 4.69 -1.93 -12.64
C ALA A 199 4.86 -3.30 -13.31
N ALA A 200 4.88 -4.40 -12.52
CA ALA A 200 4.95 -5.76 -13.05
C ALA A 200 3.76 -6.06 -13.98
N GLY A 201 2.55 -5.63 -13.64
CA GLY A 201 1.37 -5.79 -14.47
C GLY A 201 1.53 -5.18 -15.87
N LEU A 202 2.15 -4.01 -15.98
CA LEU A 202 2.46 -3.38 -17.26
C LEU A 202 3.49 -4.20 -18.06
N LEU A 203 4.49 -4.78 -17.39
CA LEU A 203 5.54 -5.59 -18.03
C LEU A 203 5.03 -6.95 -18.53
N LEU A 204 3.89 -7.47 -18.07
CA LEU A 204 3.35 -8.74 -18.55
C LEU A 204 3.06 -8.74 -20.07
N ASN A 205 2.85 -7.56 -20.65
CA ASN A 205 2.62 -7.41 -22.10
C ASN A 205 3.91 -7.16 -22.89
N SER A 206 5.07 -7.15 -22.19
CA SER A 206 6.38 -7.08 -22.82
C SER A 206 6.97 -8.49 -23.04
N ASP A 207 8.06 -8.56 -23.77
CA ASP A 207 8.76 -9.83 -24.04
C ASP A 207 9.95 -10.07 -23.06
N VAL A 208 9.96 -9.40 -21.89
CA VAL A 208 11.03 -9.56 -20.89
C VAL A 208 10.79 -10.74 -19.95
N PHE A 209 9.58 -11.29 -19.93
CA PHE A 209 9.22 -12.48 -19.16
C PHE A 209 8.80 -13.62 -20.07
N SER A 210 9.23 -14.84 -19.74
CA SER A 210 8.64 -16.07 -20.28
C SER A 210 7.25 -16.31 -19.67
N LEU A 211 6.45 -17.17 -20.29
CA LEU A 211 5.16 -17.57 -19.75
C LEU A 211 5.29 -18.20 -18.34
N GLU A 212 6.32 -19.01 -18.12
CA GLU A 212 6.60 -19.63 -16.82
C GLU A 212 6.87 -18.57 -15.75
N GLU A 213 7.67 -17.54 -16.07
CA GLU A 213 7.97 -16.43 -15.16
C GLU A 213 6.71 -15.60 -14.85
N ILE A 214 5.86 -15.34 -15.83
CA ILE A 214 4.55 -14.68 -15.62
C ILE A 214 3.67 -15.48 -14.66
N LEU A 215 3.56 -16.78 -14.88
CA LEU A 215 2.78 -17.66 -14.01
C LEU A 215 3.38 -17.76 -12.61
N GLY A 216 4.70 -17.78 -12.51
CA GLY A 216 5.43 -17.75 -11.23
C GLY A 216 5.17 -16.49 -10.43
N LEU A 217 5.24 -15.32 -11.06
CA LEU A 217 4.93 -14.02 -10.40
C LEU A 217 3.48 -14.01 -9.92
N ARG A 218 2.52 -14.37 -10.77
CA ARG A 218 1.11 -14.43 -10.37
C ARG A 218 0.86 -15.42 -9.24
N LYS A 219 1.55 -16.58 -9.26
CA LYS A 219 1.44 -17.57 -8.20
C LYS A 219 1.95 -17.03 -6.87
N TRP A 220 3.10 -16.33 -6.84
CA TRP A 220 3.64 -15.76 -5.61
C TRP A 220 2.64 -14.79 -4.97
N PHE A 221 2.04 -13.88 -5.74
CA PHE A 221 1.03 -12.93 -5.23
C PHE A 221 -0.29 -13.62 -4.87
N ALA A 222 -0.67 -14.69 -5.57
CA ALA A 222 -1.84 -15.50 -5.20
C ALA A 222 -1.63 -16.21 -3.86
N ASP A 223 -0.45 -16.79 -3.63
CA ASP A 223 -0.09 -17.42 -2.36
C ASP A 223 -0.05 -16.39 -1.22
N TYR A 224 0.47 -15.18 -1.49
CA TYR A 224 0.48 -14.09 -0.52
C TYR A 224 -0.94 -13.60 -0.19
N LEU A 225 -1.82 -13.46 -1.17
CA LEU A 225 -3.24 -13.15 -0.95
C LEU A 225 -3.93 -14.20 -0.08
N VAL A 226 -3.64 -15.50 -0.30
CA VAL A 226 -4.17 -16.56 0.56
C VAL A 226 -3.70 -16.35 2.01
N TRP A 227 -2.41 -16.08 2.22
CA TRP A 227 -1.90 -15.82 3.57
C TRP A 227 -2.52 -14.57 4.20
N MET A 228 -2.59 -13.45 3.47
CA MET A 228 -3.20 -12.19 3.95
C MET A 228 -4.67 -12.33 4.32
N THR A 229 -5.40 -13.25 3.68
CA THR A 229 -6.84 -13.39 3.89
C THR A 229 -7.21 -14.50 4.87
N THR A 230 -6.29 -15.42 5.18
CA THR A 230 -6.58 -16.61 5.99
C THR A 230 -5.74 -16.74 7.27
N SER A 231 -4.57 -16.10 7.35
CA SER A 231 -3.75 -16.12 8.56
C SER A 231 -4.35 -15.22 9.65
N GLN A 232 -4.02 -15.51 10.92
CA GLN A 232 -4.46 -14.64 12.03
C GLN A 232 -3.90 -13.22 11.88
N ASN A 233 -2.62 -13.07 11.50
CA ASN A 233 -1.99 -11.76 11.23
C ASN A 233 -2.74 -10.99 10.12
N GLY A 234 -3.14 -11.69 9.05
CA GLY A 234 -3.92 -11.09 7.96
C GLY A 234 -5.31 -10.63 8.40
N ILE A 235 -5.97 -11.42 9.25
CA ILE A 235 -7.29 -11.09 9.83
C ILE A 235 -7.18 -9.89 10.78
N ASP A 236 -6.17 -9.87 11.64
CA ASP A 236 -5.95 -8.78 12.60
C ASP A 236 -5.71 -7.44 11.88
N GLU A 237 -4.89 -7.43 10.83
CA GLU A 237 -4.64 -6.22 10.04
C GLU A 237 -5.86 -5.77 9.24
N ARG A 238 -6.61 -6.71 8.63
CA ARG A 238 -7.87 -6.44 7.93
C ARG A 238 -8.90 -5.75 8.82
N ASP A 239 -8.97 -6.17 10.08
CA ASP A 239 -9.98 -5.70 11.02
C ASP A 239 -9.53 -4.48 11.83
N ALA A 240 -8.32 -3.98 11.58
CA ALA A 240 -7.84 -2.71 12.11
C ALA A 240 -8.71 -1.55 11.59
N LYS A 241 -9.05 -0.61 12.50
CA LYS A 241 -10.04 0.46 12.22
C LYS A 241 -9.42 1.75 11.67
N ASN A 242 -8.11 1.84 11.63
CA ASN A 242 -7.33 3.00 11.19
C ASN A 242 -6.61 2.71 9.86
N ASN A 243 -5.60 3.51 9.52
CA ASN A 243 -4.80 3.35 8.29
C ASN A 243 -4.28 1.93 8.04
N HIS A 244 -4.10 1.10 9.07
CA HIS A 244 -3.70 -0.31 8.92
C HIS A 244 -4.73 -1.11 8.12
N GLY A 245 -6.02 -1.00 8.46
CA GLY A 245 -7.09 -1.63 7.69
C GLY A 245 -7.18 -1.10 6.26
N SER A 246 -6.97 0.21 6.06
CA SER A 246 -6.87 0.82 4.72
C SER A 246 -5.69 0.24 3.94
N CYS A 247 -4.52 0.12 4.56
CA CYS A 247 -3.31 -0.47 3.95
C CYS A 247 -3.53 -1.93 3.54
N TRP A 248 -4.23 -2.71 4.36
CA TRP A 248 -4.58 -4.09 4.01
C TRP A 248 -5.48 -4.12 2.77
N VAL A 249 -6.54 -3.30 2.72
CA VAL A 249 -7.45 -3.23 1.57
C VAL A 249 -6.73 -2.77 0.30
N MET A 250 -5.85 -1.78 0.37
CA MET A 250 -5.05 -1.30 -0.76
C MET A 250 -4.18 -2.42 -1.35
N GLN A 251 -3.46 -3.13 -0.50
CA GLN A 251 -2.57 -4.21 -0.90
C GLN A 251 -3.36 -5.37 -1.54
N VAL A 252 -4.41 -5.83 -0.86
CA VAL A 252 -5.25 -6.92 -1.38
C VAL A 252 -5.90 -6.53 -2.71
N ALA A 253 -6.37 -5.29 -2.84
CA ALA A 253 -6.95 -4.79 -4.10
C ALA A 253 -5.95 -4.84 -5.27
N GLU A 254 -4.72 -4.35 -5.06
CA GLU A 254 -3.72 -4.34 -6.12
C GLU A 254 -3.23 -5.75 -6.46
N PHE A 255 -2.99 -6.59 -5.46
CA PHE A 255 -2.55 -7.97 -5.69
C PHE A 255 -3.67 -8.82 -6.32
N ALA A 256 -4.93 -8.59 -5.96
CA ALA A 256 -6.09 -9.20 -6.61
C ALA A 256 -6.24 -8.76 -8.06
N HIS A 257 -6.03 -7.47 -8.35
CA HIS A 257 -6.01 -6.94 -9.71
C HIS A 257 -4.92 -7.63 -10.56
N PHE A 258 -3.69 -7.74 -10.03
CA PHE A 258 -2.56 -8.38 -10.72
C PHE A 258 -2.79 -9.87 -10.98
N THR A 259 -3.39 -10.58 -10.02
CA THR A 259 -3.67 -12.04 -10.13
C THR A 259 -4.97 -12.35 -10.87
N GLY A 260 -5.81 -11.34 -11.14
CA GLY A 260 -7.12 -11.50 -11.76
C GLY A 260 -8.18 -12.06 -10.82
N ASN A 261 -8.03 -11.87 -9.50
CA ASN A 261 -9.00 -12.31 -8.49
C ASN A 261 -10.14 -11.29 -8.33
N SER A 262 -11.18 -11.44 -9.14
CA SER A 262 -12.34 -10.54 -9.15
C SER A 262 -13.15 -10.57 -7.85
N GLU A 263 -13.18 -11.69 -7.14
CA GLU A 263 -13.90 -11.83 -5.87
C GLU A 263 -13.26 -10.96 -4.78
N LEU A 264 -11.93 -11.01 -4.64
CA LEU A 264 -11.22 -10.15 -3.70
C LEU A 264 -11.27 -8.66 -4.10
N MET A 265 -11.28 -8.34 -5.40
CA MET A 265 -11.49 -6.96 -5.85
C MET A 265 -12.86 -6.43 -5.42
N GLU A 266 -13.91 -7.24 -5.56
CA GLU A 266 -15.26 -6.85 -5.14
C GLU A 266 -15.36 -6.77 -3.61
N TYR A 267 -14.73 -7.69 -2.88
CA TYR A 267 -14.62 -7.61 -1.42
C TYR A 267 -13.96 -6.28 -0.98
N CYS A 268 -12.87 -5.88 -1.61
CA CYS A 268 -12.17 -4.62 -1.31
C CYS A 268 -13.04 -3.40 -1.63
N ARG A 269 -13.79 -3.43 -2.75
CA ARG A 269 -14.73 -2.38 -3.13
C ARG A 269 -15.84 -2.22 -2.11
N ASN A 270 -16.41 -3.33 -1.65
CA ASN A 270 -17.41 -3.35 -0.60
C ASN A 270 -16.84 -2.87 0.74
N SER A 271 -15.61 -3.28 1.10
CA SER A 271 -14.93 -2.84 2.32
C SER A 271 -14.69 -1.33 2.32
N PHE A 272 -14.31 -0.73 1.18
CA PHE A 272 -14.17 0.72 1.06
C PHE A 272 -15.47 1.43 1.43
N ARG A 273 -16.62 0.95 0.92
CA ARG A 273 -17.92 1.57 1.12
C ARG A 273 -18.52 1.33 2.50
N THR A 274 -18.35 0.13 3.05
CA THR A 274 -19.10 -0.32 4.24
C THR A 274 -18.29 -0.30 5.53
N LYS A 275 -16.96 -0.15 5.41
CA LYS A 275 -16.04 -0.11 6.56
C LYS A 275 -15.16 1.14 6.53
N LEU A 276 -14.29 1.30 5.51
CA LEU A 276 -13.26 2.35 5.55
C LEU A 276 -13.88 3.75 5.61
N ILE A 277 -14.76 4.10 4.70
CA ILE A 277 -15.39 5.42 4.70
C ILE A 277 -16.30 5.64 5.93
N PRO A 278 -17.21 4.71 6.30
CA PRO A 278 -18.04 4.91 7.49
C PRO A 278 -17.27 5.01 8.81
N ASP A 279 -16.24 4.19 9.00
CA ASP A 279 -15.55 4.05 10.29
C ASP A 279 -14.44 5.09 10.48
N GLN A 280 -13.83 5.59 9.38
CA GLN A 280 -12.64 6.43 9.45
C GLN A 280 -12.90 7.91 9.16
N VAL A 281 -13.94 8.25 8.38
CA VAL A 281 -14.18 9.63 7.94
C VAL A 281 -15.20 10.34 8.85
N ALA A 282 -14.80 11.44 9.45
CA ALA A 282 -15.71 12.28 10.22
C ALA A 282 -16.56 13.21 9.33
N GLN A 283 -17.62 13.81 9.91
CA GLN A 283 -18.52 14.71 9.19
C GLN A 283 -17.83 15.91 8.52
N ASN A 284 -16.76 16.41 9.11
CA ASN A 284 -15.95 17.49 8.55
C ASN A 284 -14.91 17.03 7.52
N GLY A 285 -14.74 15.71 7.32
CA GLY A 285 -13.73 15.13 6.44
C GLY A 285 -12.40 14.79 7.12
N SER A 286 -12.22 15.09 8.40
CA SER A 286 -11.03 14.64 9.15
C SER A 286 -11.04 13.14 9.36
N LEU A 287 -9.86 12.59 9.71
CA LEU A 287 -9.64 11.18 10.03
C LEU A 287 -9.34 11.05 11.55
N PRO A 288 -10.36 10.90 12.41
CA PRO A 288 -10.22 11.02 13.87
C PRO A 288 -9.19 10.06 14.48
N LEU A 289 -9.07 8.84 13.96
CA LEU A 289 -8.12 7.85 14.46
C LEU A 289 -6.66 8.22 14.13
N GLU A 290 -6.46 8.98 13.06
CA GLU A 290 -5.14 9.48 12.64
C GLU A 290 -4.77 10.77 13.38
N VAL A 291 -5.72 11.70 13.54
CA VAL A 291 -5.45 12.94 14.30
C VAL A 291 -5.26 12.72 15.80
N ALA A 292 -5.70 11.57 16.33
CA ALA A 292 -5.47 11.18 17.71
C ALA A 292 -4.06 10.62 17.99
N ARG A 293 -3.23 10.43 16.94
CA ARG A 293 -1.89 9.89 17.04
C ARG A 293 -0.86 10.98 17.35
N THR A 294 0.37 10.56 17.64
CA THR A 294 1.51 11.45 17.92
C THR A 294 2.07 12.16 16.67
N LYS A 295 1.70 11.71 15.48
CA LYS A 295 2.03 12.34 14.19
C LYS A 295 0.74 12.61 13.40
N PRO A 296 -0.18 13.45 13.91
CA PRO A 296 -1.53 13.60 13.36
C PRO A 296 -1.55 14.09 11.91
N TYR A 297 -0.62 14.95 11.53
CA TYR A 297 -0.52 15.48 10.16
C TYR A 297 -0.03 14.41 9.19
N SER A 298 1.07 13.75 9.51
CA SER A 298 1.65 12.68 8.69
C SER A 298 0.68 11.52 8.49
N TYR A 299 0.04 11.04 9.57
CA TYR A 299 -0.92 9.94 9.46
C TYR A 299 -2.18 10.32 8.67
N SER A 300 -2.66 11.57 8.79
CA SER A 300 -3.81 12.03 8.00
C SER A 300 -3.48 12.13 6.51
N LEU A 301 -2.29 12.61 6.14
CA LEU A 301 -1.82 12.61 4.75
C LEU A 301 -1.67 11.18 4.22
N PHE A 302 -1.07 10.30 5.01
CA PHE A 302 -0.83 8.92 4.66
C PHE A 302 -2.14 8.16 4.38
N ASP A 303 -3.10 8.22 5.29
CA ASP A 303 -4.36 7.48 5.11
C ASP A 303 -5.23 8.08 3.99
N MET A 304 -5.20 9.40 3.78
CA MET A 304 -5.81 10.04 2.60
C MET A 304 -5.23 9.48 1.29
N ASP A 305 -3.91 9.31 1.20
CA ASP A 305 -3.25 8.74 0.02
C ASP A 305 -3.61 7.27 -0.18
N ILE A 306 -3.68 6.49 0.90
CA ILE A 306 -4.09 5.08 0.86
C ILE A 306 -5.54 4.96 0.37
N LEU A 307 -6.48 5.74 0.93
CA LEU A 307 -7.88 5.73 0.51
C LEU A 307 -8.03 6.14 -0.96
N ALA A 308 -7.28 7.15 -1.42
CA ALA A 308 -7.28 7.57 -2.81
C ALA A 308 -6.69 6.51 -3.75
N THR A 309 -5.65 5.80 -3.30
CA THR A 309 -5.03 4.70 -4.06
C THR A 309 -5.98 3.51 -4.18
N ILE A 310 -6.70 3.15 -3.11
CA ILE A 310 -7.78 2.14 -3.16
C ILE A 310 -8.83 2.53 -4.21
N ALA A 311 -9.29 3.78 -4.15
CA ALA A 311 -10.27 4.27 -5.12
C ALA A 311 -9.73 4.22 -6.56
N GLN A 312 -8.43 4.55 -6.77
CA GLN A 312 -7.77 4.48 -8.08
C GLN A 312 -7.69 3.05 -8.62
N ILE A 313 -7.39 2.06 -7.76
CA ILE A 313 -7.29 0.63 -8.14
C ILE A 313 -8.67 0.08 -8.51
N LEU A 314 -9.70 0.42 -7.74
CA LEU A 314 -11.00 -0.25 -7.78
C LEU A 314 -12.05 0.47 -8.63
N THR A 315 -11.80 1.71 -9.04
CA THR A 315 -12.71 2.47 -9.91
C THR A 315 -12.83 1.81 -11.29
N THR A 316 -14.06 1.75 -11.79
CA THR A 316 -14.38 1.29 -13.13
C THR A 316 -15.23 2.35 -13.84
N PRO A 317 -15.41 2.28 -15.18
CA PRO A 317 -16.29 3.20 -15.90
C PRO A 317 -17.74 3.21 -15.41
N LYS A 318 -18.19 2.12 -14.78
CA LYS A 318 -19.56 1.98 -14.26
C LYS A 318 -19.67 2.25 -12.75
N ASP A 319 -18.54 2.29 -12.05
CA ASP A 319 -18.49 2.38 -10.60
C ASP A 319 -17.24 3.14 -10.16
N ASN A 320 -17.39 4.45 -9.94
CA ASN A 320 -16.29 5.34 -9.60
C ASN A 320 -16.30 5.65 -8.09
N LEU A 321 -15.37 5.07 -7.35
CA LEU A 321 -15.26 5.25 -5.90
C LEU A 321 -14.89 6.66 -5.46
N PHE A 322 -14.34 7.49 -6.33
CA PHE A 322 -14.11 8.91 -6.03
C PHE A 322 -15.41 9.69 -5.83
N TYR A 323 -16.52 9.23 -6.42
CA TYR A 323 -17.85 9.83 -6.27
C TYR A 323 -18.73 9.12 -5.26
N PHE A 324 -18.21 8.07 -4.60
CA PHE A 324 -18.96 7.40 -3.54
C PHE A 324 -19.09 8.31 -2.32
N GLU A 325 -20.33 8.50 -1.86
CA GLU A 325 -20.66 9.26 -0.65
C GLU A 325 -21.72 8.51 0.16
N LEU A 326 -21.57 8.55 1.49
CA LEU A 326 -22.62 8.09 2.39
C LEU A 326 -23.82 9.04 2.35
N PRO A 327 -25.01 8.65 2.84
CA PRO A 327 -26.17 9.55 2.89
C PRO A 327 -25.96 10.87 3.62
N ASP A 328 -24.98 10.91 4.53
CA ASP A 328 -24.57 12.10 5.28
C ASP A 328 -23.46 12.92 4.57
N GLY A 329 -23.08 12.54 3.35
CA GLY A 329 -22.10 13.22 2.53
C GLY A 329 -20.63 12.92 2.88
N ARG A 330 -20.35 11.93 3.74
CA ARG A 330 -18.97 11.47 3.97
C ARG A 330 -18.49 10.61 2.81
N GLY A 331 -17.26 10.86 2.36
CA GLY A 331 -16.62 10.18 1.25
C GLY A 331 -15.20 10.67 1.04
N LEU A 332 -14.49 10.09 0.10
CA LEU A 332 -13.10 10.46 -0.21
C LEU A 332 -12.97 11.94 -0.62
N ARG A 333 -13.94 12.47 -1.37
CA ARG A 333 -13.96 13.89 -1.75
C ARG A 333 -13.87 14.81 -0.56
N LYS A 334 -14.58 14.47 0.52
CA LYS A 334 -14.59 15.27 1.75
C LYS A 334 -13.26 15.20 2.50
N VAL A 335 -12.60 14.05 2.49
CA VAL A 335 -11.25 13.88 3.08
C VAL A 335 -10.24 14.75 2.36
N VAL A 336 -10.19 14.68 1.02
CA VAL A 336 -9.26 15.49 0.22
C VAL A 336 -9.54 16.98 0.41
N ALA A 337 -10.81 17.40 0.36
CA ALA A 337 -11.19 18.80 0.56
C ALA A 337 -10.81 19.33 1.95
N TYR A 338 -10.91 18.48 2.99
CA TYR A 338 -10.48 18.81 4.34
C TYR A 338 -8.97 19.02 4.45
N MET A 339 -8.16 18.16 3.81
CA MET A 339 -6.70 18.20 3.94
C MET A 339 -6.05 19.28 3.05
N VAL A 340 -6.64 19.64 1.91
CA VAL A 340 -6.06 20.57 0.93
C VAL A 340 -5.65 21.92 1.52
N PRO A 341 -6.43 22.61 2.37
CA PRO A 341 -5.98 23.85 3.03
C PRO A 341 -4.68 23.68 3.82
N PHE A 342 -4.53 22.59 4.54
CA PHE A 342 -3.36 22.28 5.39
C PHE A 342 -2.15 21.79 4.56
N ILE A 343 -2.37 21.24 3.36
CA ILE A 343 -1.30 20.95 2.40
C ILE A 343 -0.79 22.25 1.77
N LYS A 344 -1.68 23.22 1.50
CA LYS A 344 -1.30 24.54 0.98
C LYS A 344 -0.53 25.36 2.02
N ASP A 345 -1.00 25.35 3.25
CA ASP A 345 -0.37 26.03 4.39
C ASP A 345 -0.49 25.19 5.66
N LYS A 346 0.57 24.44 5.98
CA LYS A 346 0.59 23.59 7.18
C LYS A 346 0.58 24.38 8.51
N ASN A 347 0.85 25.70 8.49
CA ASN A 347 0.83 26.52 9.69
C ASN A 347 -0.58 26.72 10.25
N ILE A 348 -1.62 26.50 9.43
CA ILE A 348 -3.02 26.53 9.87
C ILE A 348 -3.53 25.15 10.35
N TRP A 349 -2.66 24.15 10.47
CA TRP A 349 -3.03 22.81 10.97
C TRP A 349 -3.61 22.93 12.39
N PRO A 350 -4.85 22.43 12.65
CA PRO A 350 -5.56 22.72 13.89
C PRO A 350 -5.22 21.78 15.06
N TYR A 351 -4.36 20.79 14.83
CA TYR A 351 -3.94 19.82 15.85
C TYR A 351 -2.47 20.02 16.23
N PRO A 352 -1.98 19.33 17.28
CA PRO A 352 -0.55 19.35 17.60
C PRO A 352 0.31 18.98 16.39
N TYR A 353 1.50 19.53 16.33
CA TYR A 353 2.46 19.14 15.29
C TYR A 353 2.97 17.73 15.56
N ASP A 354 3.33 17.03 14.48
CA ASP A 354 3.95 15.72 14.56
C ASP A 354 5.22 15.79 15.43
N VAL A 355 5.40 14.82 16.33
CA VAL A 355 6.58 14.77 17.22
C VAL A 355 7.90 14.65 16.46
N GLN A 356 7.86 14.17 15.21
CA GLN A 356 9.00 14.11 14.29
C GLN A 356 8.54 14.41 12.85
N TYR A 357 9.43 14.95 12.04
CA TYR A 357 9.32 15.11 10.59
C TYR A 357 8.21 16.06 10.09
N PHE A 358 7.55 16.82 10.96
CA PHE A 358 6.54 17.79 10.53
C PHE A 358 7.09 18.83 9.54
N SER A 359 8.38 19.23 9.71
CA SER A 359 9.07 20.18 8.81
C SER A 359 9.21 19.65 7.38
N ASP A 360 9.34 18.33 7.22
CA ASP A 360 9.63 17.65 5.96
C ASP A 360 8.38 17.37 5.11
N LEU A 361 7.20 17.65 5.66
CA LEU A 361 5.90 17.49 5.03
C LEU A 361 5.28 18.86 4.66
N PRO A 362 4.37 18.92 3.68
CA PRO A 362 3.92 17.84 2.82
C PRO A 362 4.90 17.55 1.67
N VAL A 363 4.85 16.32 1.15
CA VAL A 363 5.47 15.93 -0.12
C VAL A 363 4.39 15.81 -1.20
N ARG A 364 4.75 15.41 -2.42
CA ARG A 364 3.79 15.26 -3.51
C ARG A 364 2.84 14.08 -3.24
N GLN A 365 1.61 14.39 -2.80
CA GLN A 365 0.60 13.40 -2.44
C GLN A 365 -0.09 12.82 -3.69
N PRO A 366 -0.10 11.49 -3.94
CA PRO A 366 -0.79 10.87 -5.08
C PRO A 366 -2.30 11.14 -5.07
N SER A 367 -2.91 11.27 -3.89
CA SER A 367 -4.32 11.61 -3.73
C SER A 367 -4.72 12.91 -4.45
N LEU A 368 -3.85 13.92 -4.47
CA LEU A 368 -4.10 15.18 -5.18
C LEU A 368 -4.14 14.99 -6.70
N LEU A 369 -3.29 14.13 -7.24
CA LEU A 369 -3.31 13.80 -8.67
C LEU A 369 -4.60 13.05 -9.01
N PHE A 370 -4.88 11.95 -8.29
CA PHE A 370 -6.03 11.12 -8.55
C PHE A 370 -7.35 11.88 -8.38
N ALA A 371 -7.52 12.60 -7.27
CA ALA A 371 -8.69 13.45 -7.04
C ALA A 371 -8.80 14.57 -8.08
N GLY A 372 -7.69 15.23 -8.42
CA GLY A 372 -7.66 16.27 -9.43
C GLY A 372 -8.13 15.80 -10.80
N LEU A 373 -7.73 14.59 -11.21
CA LEU A 373 -8.17 13.97 -12.47
C LEU A 373 -9.65 13.55 -12.40
N HIS A 374 -10.06 12.84 -11.35
CA HIS A 374 -11.44 12.34 -11.25
C HIS A 374 -12.46 13.45 -11.04
N TYR A 375 -12.14 14.49 -10.27
CA TYR A 375 -13.05 15.62 -10.02
C TYR A 375 -12.92 16.74 -11.06
N ASN A 376 -11.98 16.60 -12.01
CA ASN A 376 -11.63 17.66 -12.97
C ASN A 376 -11.26 18.98 -12.25
N ASP A 377 -10.46 18.88 -11.19
CA ASP A 377 -10.06 20.02 -10.36
C ASP A 377 -8.62 20.45 -10.65
N ALA A 378 -8.50 21.53 -11.44
CA ALA A 378 -7.20 22.09 -11.81
C ALA A 378 -6.40 22.61 -10.60
N SER A 379 -7.07 22.98 -9.50
CA SER A 379 -6.38 23.48 -8.30
C SER A 379 -5.66 22.37 -7.55
N TYR A 380 -6.21 21.15 -7.50
CA TYR A 380 -5.56 19.98 -6.94
C TYR A 380 -4.34 19.56 -7.78
N LEU A 381 -4.49 19.59 -9.12
CA LEU A 381 -3.38 19.29 -10.02
C LEU A 381 -2.25 20.32 -9.93
N ALA A 382 -2.57 21.60 -9.79
CA ALA A 382 -1.58 22.66 -9.58
C ALA A 382 -0.84 22.48 -8.24
N LEU A 383 -1.57 22.16 -7.16
CA LEU A 383 -0.99 21.87 -5.87
C LEU A 383 -0.06 20.64 -5.93
N TRP A 384 -0.52 19.55 -6.54
CA TRP A 384 0.30 18.35 -6.76
C TRP A 384 1.61 18.67 -7.49
N LYS A 385 1.56 19.48 -8.56
CA LYS A 385 2.77 19.88 -9.31
C LYS A 385 3.75 20.70 -8.48
N SER A 386 3.28 21.49 -7.53
CA SER A 386 4.11 22.38 -6.72
C SER A 386 4.88 21.68 -5.59
N LEU A 387 4.43 20.48 -5.19
CA LEU A 387 5.02 19.75 -4.07
C LEU A 387 6.25 18.97 -4.48
N ASN A 388 7.13 18.71 -3.47
CA ASN A 388 8.37 17.95 -3.67
C ASN A 388 8.07 16.47 -4.03
N PRO A 389 8.46 15.98 -5.23
CA PRO A 389 8.25 14.58 -5.62
C PRO A 389 9.29 13.60 -5.06
N ASP A 390 10.47 14.13 -4.64
CA ASP A 390 11.65 13.33 -4.34
C ASP A 390 12.16 13.60 -2.91
N PRO A 391 11.39 13.25 -1.85
CA PRO A 391 11.83 13.41 -0.46
C PRO A 391 13.12 12.63 -0.21
N LYS A 392 13.94 13.11 0.74
CA LYS A 392 15.22 12.51 1.09
C LYS A 392 15.23 11.88 2.48
N VAL A 393 14.28 12.24 3.32
CA VAL A 393 14.17 11.70 4.68
C VAL A 393 13.65 10.27 4.61
N PRO A 394 14.38 9.28 5.16
CA PRO A 394 14.00 7.86 5.06
C PRO A 394 12.60 7.56 5.57
N GLU A 395 12.19 8.19 6.69
CA GLU A 395 10.84 8.01 7.24
C GLU A 395 9.75 8.52 6.29
N ILE A 396 9.98 9.67 5.64
CA ILE A 396 9.03 10.19 4.64
C ILE A 396 8.99 9.27 3.42
N ILE A 397 10.14 8.77 2.98
CA ILE A 397 10.24 7.79 1.89
C ILE A 397 9.43 6.54 2.21
N ARG A 398 9.53 6.02 3.43
CA ARG A 398 8.81 4.85 3.88
C ARG A 398 7.28 5.06 3.91
N ASN A 399 6.83 6.24 4.27
CA ASN A 399 5.40 6.58 4.34
C ASN A 399 4.83 7.11 3.01
N TYR A 400 5.58 7.00 1.92
CA TYR A 400 5.20 7.49 0.60
C TYR A 400 5.45 6.41 -0.48
N PRO A 401 4.63 5.34 -0.53
CA PRO A 401 4.88 4.18 -1.39
C PRO A 401 4.53 4.40 -2.87
N ILE A 402 3.66 5.38 -3.20
CA ILE A 402 3.18 5.65 -4.56
C ILE A 402 3.89 6.88 -5.13
N ARG A 403 4.77 6.69 -6.13
CA ARG A 403 5.71 7.72 -6.58
C ARG A 403 5.78 7.94 -8.08
N GLN A 404 5.32 6.96 -8.85
CA GLN A 404 5.43 6.97 -10.30
C GLN A 404 4.05 7.14 -10.95
N PRO A 405 3.58 8.39 -11.10
CA PRO A 405 2.21 8.65 -11.59
C PRO A 405 1.93 8.02 -12.95
N MET A 406 2.96 7.82 -13.78
CA MET A 406 2.84 7.18 -15.09
C MET A 406 2.31 5.74 -15.05
N LEU A 407 2.44 5.05 -13.92
CA LEU A 407 1.95 3.68 -13.77
C LEU A 407 0.46 3.61 -13.42
N TRP A 408 -0.15 4.75 -13.13
CA TRP A 408 -1.51 4.87 -12.62
C TRP A 408 -2.49 5.56 -13.61
N MET A 409 -1.97 5.96 -14.79
CA MET A 409 -2.74 6.68 -15.84
C MET A 409 -3.37 5.72 -16.84
#